data_b0bf5cd4213b504b06fc3d4d8b59438b
#
_entry.id   b0bf5cd4213b504b06fc3d4d8b59438b
#
_cell.length_a   1.000
_cell.length_b   1.000
_cell.length_c   1.000
_cell.angle_alpha   90.00
_cell.angle_beta   90.00
_cell.angle_gamma   90.00
#
_symmetry.space_group_name_H-M   'P 1'
#
loop_
_entity.id
_entity.type
_entity.pdbx_description
1 polymer ?
#
loop_
_entity_poly.entity_id
_entity_poly.type
_entity_poly.pdbx_seq_one_letter_code
_entity_poly.pdbx_strand_id
1 'polypeptide(L)'
;MQSVPKYGRIQITVPDGCKTVSVTRPDGVKETALPFRCQNTRFVYDKHGFERQEIDGGAFTCFRYTPVIEGVHRFSAQGEGGVIGGIFECTPSDLSGYVEISGRDRRYFATSDGHAFVPVGPNLCILRPEQRPASDAHFAIGNGTAWMGLTSFRRWIRRLAENKVNYVRLWLSTPYFDARTSLMGRHDLTVFNRLDAVMDLLRENGIRVKMCLEHFRTLCDAPKGVFEKRVIDPDTGKALTSMQEWLDNEKWNERWIEDILPYIARYQNDPAVAAWELWNEFNCVDAPRESILAFNERMLNKVRAFSPRNLVVNSLGSYDR
;
A
#
# COMPACT_ATOMS: atom_id res chain seq x y z
N MET A 1 -23.48 -14.69 10.86
CA MET A 1 -22.52 -14.86 9.75
C MET A 1 -22.29 -13.47 9.18
N GLN A 2 -21.03 -13.07 9.01
CA GLN A 2 -20.67 -11.77 8.43
C GLN A 2 -20.85 -11.86 6.91
N SER A 3 -21.37 -10.81 6.26
CA SER A 3 -21.49 -10.73 4.81
C SER A 3 -20.60 -9.62 4.23
N VAL A 4 -20.16 -9.81 2.99
CA VAL A 4 -19.35 -8.87 2.24
C VAL A 4 -19.78 -8.90 0.77
N PRO A 5 -19.93 -7.75 0.10
CA PRO A 5 -20.23 -7.73 -1.32
C PRO A 5 -19.06 -8.28 -2.15
N LYS A 6 -19.36 -8.89 -3.30
CA LYS A 6 -18.33 -9.29 -4.28
C LYS A 6 -17.47 -8.08 -4.65
N TYR A 7 -16.16 -8.27 -4.69
CA TYR A 7 -15.14 -7.21 -4.80
C TYR A 7 -15.09 -6.21 -3.62
N GLY A 8 -15.92 -6.41 -2.59
CA GLY A 8 -15.80 -5.71 -1.33
C GLY A 8 -14.68 -6.30 -0.46
N ARG A 9 -14.39 -5.65 0.65
CA ARG A 9 -13.31 -6.04 1.58
C ARG A 9 -13.89 -6.47 2.93
N ILE A 10 -13.53 -7.67 3.38
CA ILE A 10 -13.76 -8.10 4.76
C ILE A 10 -12.45 -8.05 5.54
N GLN A 11 -12.53 -7.68 6.82
CA GLN A 11 -11.40 -7.75 7.76
C GLN A 11 -11.79 -8.62 8.94
N ILE A 12 -10.93 -9.57 9.30
CA ILE A 12 -11.18 -10.53 10.38
C ILE A 12 -9.95 -10.58 11.29
N THR A 13 -10.17 -10.49 12.59
CA THR A 13 -9.14 -10.65 13.61
C THR A 13 -8.72 -12.12 13.71
N VAL A 14 -7.42 -12.36 13.81
CA VAL A 14 -6.81 -13.69 13.95
C VAL A 14 -5.82 -13.72 15.12
N PRO A 15 -5.42 -14.90 15.62
CA PRO A 15 -4.43 -14.98 16.68
C PRO A 15 -3.10 -14.32 16.31
N ASP A 16 -2.44 -13.75 17.29
CA ASP A 16 -1.08 -13.23 17.11
C ASP A 16 -0.13 -14.36 16.69
N GLY A 17 0.97 -14.01 16.05
CA GLY A 17 1.90 -15.00 15.50
C GLY A 17 1.41 -15.75 14.25
N CYS A 18 0.16 -15.52 13.79
CA CYS A 18 -0.34 -16.08 12.54
C CYS A 18 0.54 -15.62 11.37
N LYS A 19 0.97 -16.57 10.54
CA LYS A 19 1.82 -16.28 9.37
C LYS A 19 1.03 -16.25 8.08
N THR A 20 -0.02 -17.06 7.98
CA THR A 20 -0.89 -17.19 6.81
C THR A 20 -2.29 -17.58 7.22
N VAL A 21 -3.27 -17.14 6.46
CA VAL A 21 -4.68 -17.52 6.59
C VAL A 21 -5.08 -18.29 5.33
N SER A 22 -5.64 -19.48 5.51
CA SER A 22 -6.22 -20.24 4.41
C SER A 22 -7.68 -19.83 4.24
N VAL A 23 -8.08 -19.46 3.02
CA VAL A 23 -9.47 -19.17 2.66
C VAL A 23 -9.92 -20.18 1.59
N THR A 24 -10.99 -20.93 1.87
CA THR A 24 -11.60 -21.84 0.91
C THR A 24 -12.83 -21.16 0.32
N ARG A 25 -12.85 -20.99 -0.98
CA ARG A 25 -13.94 -20.39 -1.76
C ARG A 25 -15.12 -21.38 -1.92
N PRO A 26 -16.31 -20.89 -2.34
CA PRO A 26 -17.47 -21.75 -2.61
C PRO A 26 -17.22 -22.84 -3.65
N ASP A 27 -16.34 -22.60 -4.64
CA ASP A 27 -15.94 -23.55 -5.67
C ASP A 27 -14.84 -24.53 -5.23
N GLY A 28 -14.47 -24.53 -3.95
CA GLY A 28 -13.48 -25.42 -3.35
C GLY A 28 -12.01 -24.98 -3.53
N VAL A 29 -11.74 -23.91 -4.28
CA VAL A 29 -10.38 -23.38 -4.43
C VAL A 29 -9.88 -22.80 -3.12
N LYS A 30 -8.65 -23.14 -2.76
CA LYS A 30 -7.97 -22.60 -1.58
C LYS A 30 -7.06 -21.45 -1.99
N GLU A 31 -7.19 -20.36 -1.27
CA GLU A 31 -6.36 -19.15 -1.41
C GLU A 31 -5.68 -18.85 -0.08
N THR A 32 -4.57 -18.12 -0.16
CA THR A 32 -3.83 -17.68 1.03
C THR A 32 -3.96 -16.17 1.18
N ALA A 33 -4.24 -15.72 2.39
CA ALA A 33 -4.17 -14.31 2.76
C ALA A 33 -3.07 -14.09 3.80
N LEU A 34 -2.36 -12.97 3.68
CA LEU A 34 -1.32 -12.56 4.61
C LEU A 34 -1.96 -11.78 5.76
N PRO A 35 -1.70 -12.16 7.01
CA PRO A 35 -2.09 -11.36 8.15
C PRO A 35 -1.15 -10.17 8.34
N PHE A 36 -1.61 -9.16 9.07
CA PHE A 36 -0.84 -7.98 9.41
C PHE A 36 -1.23 -7.43 10.78
N ARG A 37 -0.32 -6.69 11.40
CA ARG A 37 -0.58 -6.02 12.68
C ARG A 37 -1.41 -4.76 12.47
N CYS A 38 -2.37 -4.56 13.37
CA CYS A 38 -3.24 -3.39 13.44
C CYS A 38 -3.10 -2.70 14.79
N GLN A 39 -3.31 -1.39 14.79
CA GLN A 39 -3.45 -0.56 15.98
C GLN A 39 -4.62 0.38 15.76
N ASN A 40 -5.65 0.30 16.59
CA ASN A 40 -6.74 1.26 16.48
C ASN A 40 -6.29 2.64 16.93
N THR A 41 -6.71 3.65 16.20
CA THR A 41 -6.51 5.05 16.56
C THR A 41 -7.75 5.86 16.22
N ARG A 42 -7.90 6.99 16.87
CA ARG A 42 -8.86 8.02 16.50
C ARG A 42 -8.15 9.29 16.09
N PHE A 43 -8.67 9.96 15.07
CA PHE A 43 -8.20 11.28 14.68
C PHE A 43 -8.81 12.32 15.60
N VAL A 44 -7.97 13.14 16.21
CA VAL A 44 -8.36 14.24 17.07
C VAL A 44 -7.72 15.53 16.57
N TYR A 45 -8.39 16.63 16.79
CA TYR A 45 -7.94 17.96 16.37
C TYR A 45 -7.82 18.85 17.60
N ASP A 46 -6.72 19.56 17.71
CA ASP A 46 -6.55 20.54 18.78
C ASP A 46 -7.39 21.81 18.52
N LYS A 47 -7.30 22.79 19.43
CA LYS A 47 -8.01 24.08 19.32
C LYS A 47 -7.60 24.91 18.09
N HIS A 48 -6.48 24.60 17.47
CA HIS A 48 -5.97 25.25 16.27
C HIS A 48 -6.22 24.42 15.00
N GLY A 49 -6.88 23.26 15.12
CA GLY A 49 -7.20 22.36 14.00
C GLY A 49 -6.03 21.46 13.58
N PHE A 50 -4.94 21.36 14.35
CA PHE A 50 -3.88 20.41 14.05
C PHE A 50 -4.32 18.98 14.33
N GLU A 51 -4.12 18.12 13.34
CA GLU A 51 -4.45 16.71 13.40
C GLU A 51 -3.40 15.92 14.19
N ARG A 52 -3.88 15.05 15.05
CA ARG A 52 -3.09 14.02 15.70
C ARG A 52 -3.89 12.72 15.80
N GLN A 53 -3.19 11.64 16.03
CA GLN A 53 -3.82 10.34 16.28
C GLN A 53 -3.60 9.94 17.74
N GLU A 54 -4.65 9.50 18.39
CA GLU A 54 -4.62 8.91 19.74
C GLU A 54 -4.85 7.42 19.62
N ILE A 55 -3.98 6.63 20.26
CA ILE A 55 -4.10 5.17 20.30
C ILE A 55 -5.34 4.79 21.10
N ASP A 56 -6.13 3.84 20.56
CA ASP A 56 -7.32 3.30 21.17
C ASP A 56 -7.20 1.77 21.30
N GLY A 57 -6.91 1.30 22.50
CA GLY A 57 -6.69 -0.12 22.78
C GLY A 57 -5.31 -0.67 22.40
N GLY A 58 -5.15 -1.98 22.51
CA GLY A 58 -3.94 -2.70 22.17
C GLY A 58 -3.79 -2.98 20.68
N ALA A 59 -2.58 -3.31 20.26
CA ALA A 59 -2.34 -3.82 18.91
C ALA A 59 -2.86 -5.27 18.77
N PHE A 60 -3.35 -5.62 17.59
CA PHE A 60 -3.90 -6.94 17.28
C PHE A 60 -3.52 -7.38 15.88
N THR A 61 -3.72 -8.65 15.55
CA THR A 61 -3.47 -9.20 14.23
C THR A 61 -4.77 -9.44 13.48
N CYS A 62 -4.83 -9.08 12.21
CA CYS A 62 -5.98 -9.35 11.34
C CYS A 62 -5.52 -9.70 9.93
N PHE A 63 -6.45 -10.21 9.11
CA PHE A 63 -6.27 -10.31 7.67
C PHE A 63 -7.43 -9.64 6.95
N ARG A 64 -7.19 -9.26 5.70
CA ARG A 64 -8.21 -8.77 4.77
C ARG A 64 -8.34 -9.74 3.60
N TYR A 65 -9.56 -9.85 3.12
CA TYR A 65 -9.87 -10.67 1.97
C TYR A 65 -10.93 -10.00 1.11
N THR A 66 -10.79 -10.14 -0.20
CA THR A 66 -11.75 -9.65 -1.20
C THR A 66 -12.29 -10.84 -1.98
N PRO A 67 -13.52 -11.26 -1.74
CA PRO A 67 -14.11 -12.38 -2.47
C PRO A 67 -14.48 -11.97 -3.90
N VAL A 68 -14.28 -12.92 -4.83
CA VAL A 68 -14.56 -12.75 -6.25
C VAL A 68 -15.67 -13.68 -6.76
N ILE A 69 -16.14 -14.57 -5.90
CA ILE A 69 -17.20 -15.54 -6.18
C ILE A 69 -18.23 -15.42 -5.07
N GLU A 70 -19.50 -15.36 -5.45
CA GLU A 70 -20.64 -15.33 -4.53
C GLU A 70 -20.81 -16.66 -3.80
N GLY A 71 -21.29 -16.58 -2.56
CA GLY A 71 -21.55 -17.72 -1.69
C GLY A 71 -20.66 -17.79 -0.45
N VAL A 72 -20.71 -18.92 0.23
CA VAL A 72 -20.07 -19.11 1.53
C VAL A 72 -18.59 -19.44 1.39
N HIS A 73 -17.77 -18.61 2.00
CA HIS A 73 -16.32 -18.80 2.14
C HIS A 73 -16.01 -19.32 3.54
N ARG A 74 -14.97 -20.15 3.65
CA ARG A 74 -14.45 -20.67 4.92
C ARG A 74 -13.02 -20.20 5.11
N PHE A 75 -12.65 -19.79 6.33
CA PHE A 75 -11.25 -19.48 6.62
C PHE A 75 -10.73 -20.28 7.81
N SER A 76 -9.43 -20.45 7.86
CA SER A 76 -8.69 -21.03 8.99
C SER A 76 -7.36 -20.29 9.15
N ALA A 77 -7.04 -19.96 10.38
CA ALA A 77 -5.82 -19.25 10.78
C ALA A 77 -5.23 -19.93 12.01
N GLN A 78 -3.91 -20.17 11.99
CA GLN A 78 -3.16 -20.75 13.12
C GLN A 78 -2.16 -19.70 13.63
N GLY A 79 -2.12 -19.52 14.96
CA GLY A 79 -1.18 -18.61 15.61
C GLY A 79 -1.01 -18.97 17.08
N GLU A 80 -0.53 -18.01 17.87
CA GLU A 80 -0.40 -18.16 19.30
C GLU A 80 -1.77 -18.41 19.93
N GLY A 81 -1.91 -19.46 20.74
CA GLY A 81 -3.19 -19.83 21.36
C GLY A 81 -4.06 -20.79 20.54
N GLY A 82 -3.61 -21.23 19.35
CA GLY A 82 -4.27 -22.30 18.59
C GLY A 82 -4.79 -21.92 17.21
N VAL A 83 -5.76 -22.72 16.74
CA VAL A 83 -6.40 -22.54 15.44
C VAL A 83 -7.78 -21.91 15.62
N ILE A 84 -8.05 -20.89 14.83
CA ILE A 84 -9.41 -20.38 14.68
C ILE A 84 -9.90 -20.64 13.26
N GLY A 85 -11.20 -20.75 13.09
CA GLY A 85 -11.86 -20.84 11.80
C GLY A 85 -13.23 -20.19 11.83
N GLY A 86 -13.75 -19.91 10.67
CA GLY A 86 -15.05 -19.29 10.52
C GLY A 86 -15.55 -19.28 9.07
N ILE A 87 -16.71 -18.67 8.91
CA ILE A 87 -17.35 -18.50 7.61
C ILE A 87 -17.83 -17.06 7.42
N PHE A 88 -17.84 -16.61 6.18
CA PHE A 88 -18.49 -15.39 5.75
C PHE A 88 -19.16 -15.61 4.39
N GLU A 89 -20.13 -14.78 4.08
CA GLU A 89 -20.89 -14.88 2.82
C GLU A 89 -20.50 -13.75 1.86
N CYS A 90 -20.19 -14.09 0.63
CA CYS A 90 -20.07 -13.12 -0.45
C CYS A 90 -21.43 -12.95 -1.14
N THR A 91 -21.94 -11.71 -1.13
CA THR A 91 -23.20 -11.34 -1.76
C THR A 91 -22.98 -10.69 -3.13
N PRO A 92 -23.95 -10.70 -4.05
CA PRO A 92 -23.89 -9.94 -5.30
C PRO A 92 -23.60 -8.46 -5.06
N SER A 93 -22.91 -7.82 -6.02
CA SER A 93 -22.66 -6.38 -5.97
C SER A 93 -22.36 -5.80 -7.36
N ASP A 94 -22.51 -4.48 -7.49
CA ASP A 94 -22.13 -3.70 -8.67
C ASP A 94 -20.69 -3.11 -8.56
N LEU A 95 -19.90 -3.56 -7.59
CA LEU A 95 -18.52 -3.12 -7.44
C LEU A 95 -17.67 -3.68 -8.59
N SER A 96 -16.86 -2.83 -9.19
CA SER A 96 -15.95 -3.23 -10.28
C SER A 96 -14.81 -4.12 -9.80
N GLY A 97 -14.40 -5.08 -10.63
CA GLY A 97 -13.30 -5.98 -10.40
C GLY A 97 -11.92 -5.34 -10.44
N TYR A 98 -10.88 -6.14 -10.60
CA TYR A 98 -9.48 -5.69 -10.62
C TYR A 98 -9.11 -5.00 -11.92
N VAL A 99 -8.17 -4.06 -11.87
CA VAL A 99 -7.55 -3.50 -13.08
C VAL A 99 -6.59 -4.52 -13.65
N GLU A 100 -6.74 -4.83 -14.93
CA GLU A 100 -5.91 -5.76 -15.67
C GLU A 100 -5.56 -5.23 -17.05
N ILE A 101 -4.61 -5.85 -17.74
CA ILE A 101 -4.35 -5.58 -19.16
C ILE A 101 -5.53 -6.11 -19.96
N SER A 102 -6.12 -5.27 -20.81
CA SER A 102 -7.29 -5.64 -21.60
C SER A 102 -7.02 -6.86 -22.50
N GLY A 103 -7.88 -7.86 -22.39
CA GLY A 103 -7.82 -9.02 -23.27
C GLY A 103 -8.19 -8.71 -24.73
N ARG A 104 -8.86 -7.58 -24.99
CA ARG A 104 -9.24 -7.14 -26.36
C ARG A 104 -8.09 -6.42 -27.05
N ASP A 105 -7.39 -5.58 -26.31
CA ASP A 105 -6.24 -4.83 -26.84
C ASP A 105 -5.27 -4.55 -25.69
N ARG A 106 -4.10 -5.20 -25.73
CA ARG A 106 -3.09 -5.15 -24.68
C ARG A 106 -2.44 -3.76 -24.45
N ARG A 107 -2.76 -2.77 -25.28
CA ARG A 107 -2.35 -1.38 -25.08
C ARG A 107 -3.21 -0.64 -24.05
N TYR A 108 -4.32 -1.22 -23.63
CA TYR A 108 -5.29 -0.61 -22.72
C TYR A 108 -5.50 -1.46 -21.47
N PHE A 109 -6.13 -0.85 -20.47
CA PHE A 109 -6.59 -1.54 -19.28
C PHE A 109 -8.09 -1.83 -19.35
N ALA A 110 -8.48 -2.84 -18.63
CA ALA A 110 -9.88 -3.18 -18.36
C ALA A 110 -10.01 -3.55 -16.88
N THR A 111 -11.24 -3.63 -16.38
CA THR A 111 -11.52 -4.29 -15.12
C THR A 111 -11.89 -5.76 -15.38
N SER A 112 -11.64 -6.64 -14.41
CA SER A 112 -11.88 -8.09 -14.56
C SER A 112 -13.34 -8.47 -14.79
N ASP A 113 -14.28 -7.54 -14.61
CA ASP A 113 -15.69 -7.61 -15.00
C ASP A 113 -15.95 -7.10 -16.43
N GLY A 114 -14.90 -6.79 -17.21
CA GLY A 114 -14.94 -6.52 -18.64
C GLY A 114 -15.13 -5.07 -19.07
N HIS A 115 -15.18 -4.11 -18.15
CA HIS A 115 -15.31 -2.69 -18.47
C HIS A 115 -13.95 -2.08 -18.82
N ALA A 116 -13.93 -1.14 -19.80
CA ALA A 116 -12.73 -0.40 -20.12
C ALA A 116 -12.31 0.49 -18.94
N PHE A 117 -11.01 0.52 -18.65
CA PHE A 117 -10.44 1.38 -17.61
C PHE A 117 -9.36 2.27 -18.20
N VAL A 118 -9.64 3.57 -18.25
CA VAL A 118 -8.69 4.62 -18.65
C VAL A 118 -8.31 5.40 -17.40
N PRO A 119 -7.09 5.25 -16.85
CA PRO A 119 -6.70 5.94 -15.63
C PRO A 119 -6.54 7.45 -15.88
N VAL A 120 -7.32 8.25 -15.19
CA VAL A 120 -7.27 9.72 -15.25
C VAL A 120 -7.17 10.26 -13.83
N GLY A 121 -6.06 10.93 -13.51
CA GLY A 121 -5.88 11.51 -12.20
C GLY A 121 -4.47 12.00 -11.89
N PRO A 122 -4.28 12.65 -10.73
CA PRO A 122 -3.03 13.26 -10.32
C PRO A 122 -2.09 12.28 -9.61
N ASN A 123 -0.81 12.68 -9.54
CA ASN A 123 0.15 12.14 -8.58
C ASN A 123 0.00 12.87 -7.25
N LEU A 124 -0.23 12.12 -6.17
CA LEU A 124 -0.18 12.58 -4.80
C LEU A 124 1.14 12.08 -4.20
N CYS A 125 2.19 12.84 -4.42
CA CYS A 125 3.57 12.50 -4.01
C CYS A 125 4.16 13.56 -3.08
N ILE A 126 5.24 13.21 -2.37
CA ILE A 126 5.98 14.07 -1.41
C ILE A 126 5.04 14.69 -0.36
N LEU A 127 4.28 13.80 0.28
CA LEU A 127 3.27 14.17 1.27
C LEU A 127 3.91 14.24 2.66
N ARG A 128 3.58 15.31 3.42
CA ARG A 128 4.04 15.48 4.80
C ARG A 128 2.85 15.73 5.73
N PRO A 129 2.95 15.33 7.00
CA PRO A 129 1.90 15.65 7.96
C PRO A 129 1.66 17.17 8.04
N GLU A 130 0.40 17.55 8.17
CA GLU A 130 -0.02 18.94 8.34
C GLU A 130 0.59 19.53 9.63
N GLN A 131 1.23 20.67 9.51
CA GLN A 131 1.72 21.45 10.65
C GLN A 131 0.96 22.78 10.84
N ARG A 132 -0.12 22.96 10.06
CA ARG A 132 -1.03 24.10 10.12
C ARG A 132 -2.46 23.59 10.28
N PRO A 133 -3.40 24.44 10.64
CA PRO A 133 -4.80 24.08 10.63
C PRO A 133 -5.20 23.40 9.30
N ALA A 134 -5.90 22.28 9.38
CA ALA A 134 -6.26 21.52 8.19
C ALA A 134 -7.10 22.31 7.16
N SER A 135 -7.77 23.39 7.61
CA SER A 135 -8.49 24.33 6.75
C SER A 135 -7.58 25.07 5.76
N ASP A 136 -6.33 25.28 6.13
CA ASP A 136 -5.35 26.06 5.35
C ASP A 136 -4.46 25.14 4.49
N ALA A 137 -4.62 23.84 4.60
CA ALA A 137 -3.86 22.88 3.81
C ALA A 137 -4.18 23.03 2.34
N HIS A 138 -3.18 23.28 1.54
CA HIS A 138 -3.25 23.36 0.09
C HIS A 138 -2.06 22.64 -0.54
N PHE A 139 -2.24 22.22 -1.76
CA PHE A 139 -1.19 21.57 -2.52
C PHE A 139 -0.09 22.59 -2.84
N ALA A 140 1.11 22.39 -2.34
CA ALA A 140 2.24 23.20 -2.72
C ALA A 140 2.69 22.75 -4.13
N ILE A 141 2.52 23.64 -5.11
CA ILE A 141 3.11 23.49 -6.43
C ILE A 141 4.51 24.09 -6.35
N GLY A 142 5.49 23.39 -6.87
CA GLY A 142 6.89 23.84 -6.84
C GLY A 142 7.82 22.68 -6.51
N ASN A 143 8.51 22.72 -5.40
CA ASN A 143 9.37 21.62 -4.94
C ASN A 143 8.57 20.35 -4.51
N GLY A 144 7.31 20.26 -4.87
CA GLY A 144 6.49 19.05 -4.77
C GLY A 144 6.12 18.63 -3.34
N THR A 145 6.22 19.51 -2.36
CA THR A 145 5.88 19.19 -0.96
C THR A 145 4.45 19.63 -0.64
N ALA A 146 3.61 18.70 -0.24
CA ALA A 146 2.27 18.98 0.27
C ALA A 146 2.21 18.70 1.78
N TRP A 147 1.70 19.66 2.53
CA TRP A 147 1.36 19.51 3.95
C TRP A 147 -0.11 19.12 4.05
N MET A 148 -0.43 18.07 4.79
CA MET A 148 -1.77 17.51 4.76
C MET A 148 -2.15 16.71 6.00
N GLY A 149 -3.46 16.63 6.20
CA GLY A 149 -4.13 15.75 7.12
C GLY A 149 -5.34 15.10 6.46
N LEU A 150 -6.08 14.29 7.19
CA LEU A 150 -7.26 13.56 6.68
C LEU A 150 -8.33 14.53 6.15
N THR A 151 -8.50 15.71 6.77
CA THR A 151 -9.42 16.75 6.30
C THR A 151 -9.04 17.26 4.91
N SER A 152 -7.75 17.40 4.63
CA SER A 152 -7.24 17.79 3.31
C SER A 152 -7.56 16.72 2.26
N PHE A 153 -7.32 15.44 2.60
CA PHE A 153 -7.66 14.32 1.72
C PHE A 153 -9.17 14.25 1.42
N ARG A 154 -10.02 14.40 2.43
CA ARG A 154 -11.49 14.43 2.22
C ARG A 154 -11.90 15.51 1.21
N ARG A 155 -11.34 16.71 1.35
CA ARG A 155 -11.62 17.82 0.44
C ARG A 155 -11.12 17.54 -0.99
N TRP A 156 -9.91 17.03 -1.13
CA TRP A 156 -9.32 16.76 -2.44
C TRP A 156 -9.99 15.59 -3.14
N ILE A 157 -10.19 14.48 -2.46
CA ILE A 157 -10.82 13.28 -3.03
C ILE A 157 -12.23 13.60 -3.52
N ARG A 158 -13.01 14.37 -2.72
CA ARG A 158 -14.33 14.82 -3.17
C ARG A 158 -14.25 15.65 -4.46
N ARG A 159 -13.34 16.61 -4.54
CA ARG A 159 -13.14 17.42 -5.76
C ARG A 159 -12.68 16.59 -6.95
N LEU A 160 -11.82 15.62 -6.73
CA LEU A 160 -11.39 14.69 -7.78
C LEU A 160 -12.58 13.88 -8.32
N ALA A 161 -13.42 13.35 -7.44
CA ALA A 161 -14.61 12.59 -7.80
C ALA A 161 -15.64 13.45 -8.57
N GLU A 162 -15.91 14.68 -8.11
CA GLU A 162 -16.78 15.65 -8.80
C GLU A 162 -16.31 15.93 -10.24
N ASN A 163 -14.99 15.86 -10.49
CA ASN A 163 -14.38 16.03 -11.81
C ASN A 163 -14.12 14.69 -12.55
N LYS A 164 -14.78 13.60 -12.14
CA LYS A 164 -14.72 12.30 -12.82
C LYS A 164 -13.31 11.67 -12.84
N VAL A 165 -12.45 12.06 -11.92
CA VAL A 165 -11.16 11.40 -11.70
C VAL A 165 -11.43 10.00 -11.16
N ASN A 166 -10.78 8.98 -11.72
CA ASN A 166 -10.96 7.58 -11.37
C ASN A 166 -9.67 6.91 -10.88
N TYR A 167 -8.58 7.67 -10.80
CA TYR A 167 -7.26 7.15 -10.50
C TYR A 167 -6.42 8.20 -9.78
N VAL A 168 -5.60 7.74 -8.82
CA VAL A 168 -4.52 8.53 -8.21
C VAL A 168 -3.27 7.67 -8.03
N ARG A 169 -2.12 8.31 -7.95
CA ARG A 169 -0.87 7.66 -7.57
C ARG A 169 -0.41 8.20 -6.22
N LEU A 170 -0.17 7.31 -5.26
CA LEU A 170 0.32 7.64 -3.92
C LEU A 170 1.74 7.13 -3.72
N TRP A 171 2.60 7.95 -3.10
CA TRP A 171 3.90 7.52 -2.62
C TRP A 171 3.82 7.15 -1.14
N LEU A 172 4.00 5.86 -0.83
CA LEU A 172 3.89 5.33 0.53
C LEU A 172 5.12 5.63 1.38
N SER A 173 6.27 5.83 0.77
CA SER A 173 7.53 6.19 1.43
C SER A 173 7.65 7.66 1.83
N THR A 174 6.61 8.47 1.63
CA THR A 174 6.59 9.88 2.06
C THR A 174 6.21 10.02 3.54
N PRO A 175 6.62 11.09 4.24
CA PRO A 175 6.42 11.22 5.68
C PRO A 175 4.98 11.04 6.18
N TYR A 176 3.97 11.29 5.35
CA TYR A 176 2.58 11.10 5.74
C TYR A 176 2.17 9.63 5.81
N PHE A 177 2.70 8.77 4.91
CA PHE A 177 2.36 7.36 4.80
C PHE A 177 3.51 6.41 5.13
N ASP A 178 4.71 6.91 5.39
CA ASP A 178 5.85 6.06 5.71
C ASP A 178 5.74 5.55 7.16
N ALA A 179 5.27 4.31 7.30
CA ALA A 179 5.20 3.63 8.59
C ALA A 179 6.57 3.12 9.05
N ARG A 180 7.57 3.09 8.16
CA ARG A 180 8.91 2.58 8.46
C ARG A 180 9.68 3.57 9.32
N THR A 181 10.36 3.07 10.31
CA THR A 181 11.30 3.87 11.10
C THR A 181 12.66 3.97 10.38
N SER A 182 13.58 4.77 10.92
CA SER A 182 14.97 4.79 10.40
C SER A 182 15.71 3.46 10.61
N LEU A 183 15.21 2.59 11.50
CA LEU A 183 15.67 1.22 11.67
C LEU A 183 14.75 0.28 10.91
N MET A 184 15.30 -0.49 9.96
CA MET A 184 14.55 -1.46 9.18
C MET A 184 13.85 -2.50 10.06
N GLY A 185 12.73 -3.03 9.58
CA GLY A 185 11.91 -4.03 10.31
C GLY A 185 11.07 -3.45 11.45
N ARG A 186 11.05 -2.13 11.64
CA ARG A 186 10.18 -1.46 12.61
C ARG A 186 9.15 -0.59 11.91
N HIS A 187 7.91 -0.66 12.38
CA HIS A 187 6.79 0.09 11.80
C HIS A 187 5.99 0.83 12.87
N ASP A 188 5.62 2.06 12.56
CA ASP A 188 4.61 2.81 13.31
C ASP A 188 3.22 2.39 12.80
N LEU A 189 2.53 1.56 13.58
CA LEU A 189 1.22 1.02 13.21
C LEU A 189 0.15 2.09 13.07
N THR A 190 0.32 3.26 13.70
CA THR A 190 -0.66 4.36 13.62
C THR A 190 -0.71 4.99 12.23
N VAL A 191 0.42 4.95 11.51
CA VAL A 191 0.51 5.45 10.13
C VAL A 191 -0.38 4.66 9.17
N PHE A 192 -0.51 3.36 9.38
CA PHE A 192 -1.40 2.53 8.56
C PHE A 192 -2.87 2.94 8.69
N ASN A 193 -3.29 3.49 9.83
CA ASN A 193 -4.67 3.98 9.98
C ASN A 193 -4.91 5.25 9.17
N ARG A 194 -3.90 6.10 8.98
CA ARG A 194 -3.97 7.22 8.02
C ARG A 194 -4.17 6.72 6.61
N LEU A 195 -3.38 5.72 6.22
CA LEU A 195 -3.51 5.11 4.90
C LEU A 195 -4.87 4.45 4.71
N ASP A 196 -5.35 3.70 5.71
CA ASP A 196 -6.68 3.08 5.67
C ASP A 196 -7.79 4.12 5.50
N ALA A 197 -7.76 5.20 6.28
CA ALA A 197 -8.75 6.26 6.19
C ALA A 197 -8.77 6.95 4.80
N VAL A 198 -7.60 7.15 4.20
CA VAL A 198 -7.50 7.71 2.84
C VAL A 198 -7.96 6.69 1.79
N MET A 199 -7.60 5.42 1.95
CA MET A 199 -8.04 4.36 1.03
C MET A 199 -9.55 4.14 1.08
N ASP A 200 -10.17 4.26 2.24
CA ASP A 200 -11.62 4.17 2.37
C ASP A 200 -12.31 5.34 1.67
N LEU A 201 -11.81 6.57 1.84
CA LEU A 201 -12.29 7.72 1.09
C LEU A 201 -12.17 7.55 -0.44
N LEU A 202 -11.06 7.01 -0.92
CA LEU A 202 -10.85 6.76 -2.35
C LEU A 202 -11.82 5.68 -2.86
N ARG A 203 -12.01 4.61 -2.11
CA ARG A 203 -12.94 3.52 -2.43
C ARG A 203 -14.39 3.99 -2.48
N GLU A 204 -14.83 4.77 -1.50
CA GLU A 204 -16.17 5.38 -1.43
C GLU A 204 -16.45 6.28 -2.64
N ASN A 205 -15.44 6.85 -3.24
CA ASN A 205 -15.54 7.71 -4.40
C ASN A 205 -15.18 7.02 -5.73
N GLY A 206 -15.00 5.70 -5.75
CA GLY A 206 -14.70 4.93 -6.95
C GLY A 206 -13.32 5.22 -7.56
N ILE A 207 -12.39 5.79 -6.79
CA ILE A 207 -11.06 6.16 -7.25
C ILE A 207 -10.07 5.05 -6.93
N ARG A 208 -9.38 4.54 -7.95
CA ARG A 208 -8.35 3.52 -7.80
C ARG A 208 -6.98 4.12 -7.58
N VAL A 209 -6.09 3.32 -6.98
CA VAL A 209 -4.79 3.80 -6.52
C VAL A 209 -3.65 2.98 -7.10
N LYS A 210 -2.65 3.65 -7.67
CA LYS A 210 -1.32 3.06 -7.85
C LYS A 210 -0.48 3.41 -6.63
N MET A 211 -0.09 2.39 -5.86
CA MET A 211 0.70 2.54 -4.65
C MET A 211 2.18 2.38 -4.97
N CYS A 212 2.95 3.45 -4.83
CA CYS A 212 4.39 3.45 -4.99
C CYS A 212 5.05 3.15 -3.64
N LEU A 213 5.74 2.02 -3.55
CA LEU A 213 6.34 1.51 -2.31
C LEU A 213 7.61 2.29 -1.92
N GLU A 214 8.40 2.71 -2.93
CA GLU A 214 9.65 3.43 -2.69
C GLU A 214 9.87 4.58 -3.68
N HIS A 215 10.43 5.69 -3.22
CA HIS A 215 10.76 6.82 -4.09
C HIS A 215 12.16 7.40 -3.86
N PHE A 216 12.88 6.91 -2.88
CA PHE A 216 14.21 7.42 -2.57
C PHE A 216 15.24 6.93 -3.59
N ARG A 217 16.05 7.85 -4.12
CA ARG A 217 17.16 7.53 -5.01
C ARG A 217 18.38 7.03 -4.25
N THR A 218 18.47 7.39 -2.97
CA THR A 218 19.51 6.95 -2.05
C THR A 218 18.90 6.58 -0.69
N LEU A 219 19.27 5.39 -0.18
CA LEU A 219 18.96 4.91 1.17
C LEU A 219 20.22 4.84 2.06
N CYS A 220 21.32 5.41 1.59
CA CYS A 220 22.64 5.38 2.22
C CYS A 220 22.91 6.65 3.02
N ASP A 221 24.16 6.81 3.49
CA ASP A 221 24.56 7.93 4.36
C ASP A 221 24.83 9.20 3.55
N ALA A 222 23.81 9.78 2.94
CA ALA A 222 23.90 11.09 2.30
C ALA A 222 22.55 11.83 2.30
N PRO A 223 21.91 12.06 3.44
CA PRO A 223 20.56 12.63 3.47
C PRO A 223 20.58 14.12 3.19
N LYS A 224 20.28 14.51 1.95
CA LYS A 224 20.13 15.93 1.57
C LYS A 224 18.98 16.07 0.57
N GLY A 225 17.78 16.20 1.02
CA GLY A 225 16.65 16.47 0.14
C GLY A 225 15.52 15.42 0.21
N VAL A 226 14.58 15.53 -0.72
CA VAL A 226 13.33 14.73 -0.70
C VAL A 226 13.48 13.33 -1.29
N PHE A 227 14.55 13.08 -2.02
CA PHE A 227 14.84 11.78 -2.67
C PHE A 227 15.92 10.98 -1.94
N GLU A 228 16.27 11.38 -0.72
CA GLU A 228 17.33 10.76 0.05
C GLU A 228 16.84 10.43 1.46
N LYS A 229 17.12 9.23 1.94
CA LYS A 229 16.79 8.76 3.27
C LYS A 229 17.96 7.95 3.82
N ARG A 230 18.38 8.26 5.04
CA ARG A 230 19.34 7.45 5.75
C ARG A 230 18.64 6.26 6.39
N VAL A 231 18.97 5.06 5.98
CA VAL A 231 18.52 3.82 6.59
C VAL A 231 19.65 3.24 7.43
N ILE A 232 19.33 2.88 8.67
CA ILE A 232 20.29 2.34 9.64
C ILE A 232 20.10 0.83 9.73
N ASP A 233 21.19 0.09 9.56
CA ASP A 233 21.22 -1.35 9.83
C ASP A 233 20.98 -1.60 11.33
N PRO A 234 19.90 -2.29 11.72
CA PRO A 234 19.62 -2.57 13.12
C PRO A 234 20.64 -3.49 13.79
N ASP A 235 21.41 -4.26 13.02
CA ASP A 235 22.40 -5.19 13.57
C ASP A 235 23.73 -4.49 13.89
N THR A 236 24.10 -3.50 13.09
CA THR A 236 25.37 -2.79 13.20
C THR A 236 25.26 -1.38 13.74
N GLY A 237 24.07 -0.78 13.70
CA GLY A 237 23.83 0.62 14.04
C GLY A 237 24.41 1.61 13.03
N LYS A 238 24.84 1.16 11.85
CA LYS A 238 25.49 1.97 10.83
C LYS A 238 24.59 2.12 9.60
N ALA A 239 24.77 3.22 8.88
CA ALA A 239 24.17 3.39 7.57
C ALA A 239 24.95 2.57 6.51
N LEU A 240 24.26 2.21 5.43
CA LEU A 240 24.91 1.61 4.26
C LEU A 240 25.81 2.61 3.54
N THR A 241 26.81 2.10 2.83
CA THR A 241 27.81 2.90 2.13
C THR A 241 27.43 3.20 0.69
N SER A 242 26.65 2.33 0.04
CA SER A 242 26.23 2.50 -1.34
C SER A 242 24.89 1.85 -1.66
N MET A 243 24.20 2.35 -2.68
CA MET A 243 22.97 1.73 -3.19
C MET A 243 23.27 0.40 -3.90
N GLN A 244 24.43 0.24 -4.51
CA GLN A 244 24.83 -1.05 -5.10
C GLN A 244 24.88 -2.15 -4.04
N GLU A 245 25.54 -1.90 -2.91
CA GLU A 245 25.57 -2.85 -1.78
C GLU A 245 24.13 -3.20 -1.33
N TRP A 246 23.27 -2.19 -1.26
CA TRP A 246 21.89 -2.38 -0.87
C TRP A 246 21.08 -3.25 -1.85
N LEU A 247 21.26 -3.03 -3.16
CA LEU A 247 20.53 -3.76 -4.20
C LEU A 247 21.05 -5.19 -4.39
N ASP A 248 22.34 -5.42 -4.27
CA ASP A 248 22.99 -6.70 -4.57
C ASP A 248 22.99 -7.67 -3.36
N ASN A 249 22.82 -7.17 -2.14
CA ASN A 249 22.89 -7.98 -0.94
C ASN A 249 21.53 -8.57 -0.56
N GLU A 250 21.45 -9.90 -0.48
CA GLU A 250 20.22 -10.62 -0.16
C GLU A 250 19.64 -10.22 1.21
N LYS A 251 20.46 -10.00 2.23
CA LYS A 251 20.03 -9.53 3.55
C LYS A 251 19.22 -8.22 3.45
N TRP A 252 19.70 -7.27 2.65
CA TRP A 252 19.01 -5.99 2.48
C TRP A 252 17.74 -6.11 1.64
N ASN A 253 17.76 -7.01 0.65
CA ASN A 253 16.57 -7.31 -0.14
C ASN A 253 15.47 -7.92 0.72
N GLU A 254 15.80 -8.88 1.60
CA GLU A 254 14.82 -9.47 2.54
C GLU A 254 14.29 -8.43 3.52
N ARG A 255 15.16 -7.59 4.08
CA ARG A 255 14.74 -6.50 4.98
C ARG A 255 13.83 -5.49 4.27
N TRP A 256 14.09 -5.17 3.00
CA TRP A 256 13.19 -4.32 2.24
C TRP A 256 11.82 -4.98 2.04
N ILE A 257 11.78 -6.28 1.79
CA ILE A 257 10.52 -7.03 1.75
C ILE A 257 9.80 -6.96 3.10
N GLU A 258 10.51 -7.15 4.21
CA GLU A 258 9.92 -7.00 5.55
C GLU A 258 9.35 -5.59 5.79
N ASP A 259 10.00 -4.57 5.27
CA ASP A 259 9.56 -3.18 5.37
C ASP A 259 8.29 -2.89 4.56
N ILE A 260 8.14 -3.48 3.37
CA ILE A 260 6.98 -3.24 2.49
C ILE A 260 5.84 -4.23 2.70
N LEU A 261 6.12 -5.41 3.24
CA LEU A 261 5.13 -6.49 3.39
C LEU A 261 3.88 -6.07 4.19
N PRO A 262 3.97 -5.27 5.27
CA PRO A 262 2.78 -4.80 5.97
C PRO A 262 1.84 -3.95 5.12
N TYR A 263 2.35 -3.20 4.15
CA TYR A 263 1.52 -2.46 3.18
C TYR A 263 0.84 -3.44 2.22
N ILE A 264 1.62 -4.38 1.66
CA ILE A 264 1.09 -5.36 0.71
C ILE A 264 0.07 -6.25 1.40
N ALA A 265 0.35 -6.80 2.58
CA ALA A 265 -0.56 -7.65 3.32
C ALA A 265 -1.90 -6.96 3.62
N ARG A 266 -1.86 -5.66 3.89
CA ARG A 266 -3.05 -4.85 4.20
C ARG A 266 -3.97 -4.65 2.98
N TYR A 267 -3.42 -4.61 1.77
CA TYR A 267 -4.16 -4.33 0.53
C TYR A 267 -3.94 -5.40 -0.55
N GLN A 268 -3.45 -6.58 -0.18
CA GLN A 268 -3.30 -7.69 -1.12
C GLN A 268 -4.64 -8.03 -1.79
N ASN A 269 -4.60 -8.19 -3.10
CA ASN A 269 -5.79 -8.52 -3.87
C ASN A 269 -6.99 -7.58 -3.58
N ASP A 270 -6.73 -6.30 -3.33
CA ASP A 270 -7.76 -5.28 -3.17
C ASP A 270 -8.02 -4.59 -4.51
N PRO A 271 -9.27 -4.61 -5.05
CA PRO A 271 -9.57 -3.94 -6.31
C PRO A 271 -9.33 -2.44 -6.33
N ALA A 272 -9.36 -1.78 -5.16
CA ALA A 272 -9.02 -0.36 -5.07
C ALA A 272 -7.56 -0.08 -5.42
N VAL A 273 -6.67 -1.08 -5.31
CA VAL A 273 -5.29 -0.99 -5.77
C VAL A 273 -5.23 -1.33 -7.25
N ALA A 274 -5.04 -0.33 -8.10
CA ALA A 274 -4.86 -0.53 -9.54
C ALA A 274 -3.53 -1.20 -9.86
N ALA A 275 -2.46 -0.80 -9.17
CA ALA A 275 -1.14 -1.40 -9.30
C ALA A 275 -0.27 -1.14 -8.06
N TRP A 276 0.62 -2.06 -7.78
CA TRP A 276 1.80 -1.85 -6.96
C TRP A 276 2.93 -1.34 -7.85
N GLU A 277 3.50 -0.21 -7.50
CA GLU A 277 4.71 0.31 -8.11
C GLU A 277 5.86 0.09 -7.14
N LEU A 278 6.86 -0.70 -7.54
CA LEU A 278 7.96 -1.03 -6.63
C LEU A 278 8.75 0.22 -6.27
N TRP A 279 9.13 1.00 -7.31
CA TRP A 279 10.00 2.14 -7.14
C TRP A 279 9.67 3.26 -8.11
N ASN A 280 9.70 4.51 -7.64
CA ASN A 280 9.58 5.68 -8.49
C ASN A 280 10.90 5.97 -9.20
N GLU A 281 10.84 6.10 -10.53
CA GLU A 281 12.01 6.47 -11.35
C GLU A 281 13.23 5.60 -11.03
N PHE A 282 13.04 4.29 -11.03
CA PHE A 282 14.03 3.34 -10.53
C PHE A 282 15.37 3.41 -11.26
N ASN A 283 15.38 3.82 -12.53
CA ASN A 283 16.60 4.09 -13.30
C ASN A 283 17.37 5.32 -12.83
N CYS A 284 16.82 6.14 -11.92
CA CYS A 284 17.51 7.29 -11.32
C CYS A 284 18.18 6.95 -9.97
N VAL A 285 18.09 5.70 -9.50
CA VAL A 285 18.82 5.24 -8.31
C VAL A 285 20.31 5.22 -8.62
N ASP A 286 21.13 5.67 -7.66
CA ASP A 286 22.58 5.75 -7.82
C ASP A 286 23.26 4.38 -7.63
N ALA A 287 23.11 3.52 -8.64
CA ALA A 287 23.66 2.16 -8.67
C ALA A 287 23.92 1.70 -10.12
N PRO A 288 24.76 0.66 -10.32
CA PRO A 288 24.94 0.05 -11.63
C PRO A 288 23.62 -0.51 -12.18
N ARG A 289 23.46 -0.40 -13.50
CA ARG A 289 22.25 -0.86 -14.20
C ARG A 289 21.95 -2.33 -13.95
N GLU A 290 22.97 -3.16 -13.90
CA GLU A 290 22.86 -4.61 -13.66
C GLU A 290 22.24 -4.89 -12.27
N SER A 291 22.68 -4.18 -11.24
CA SER A 291 22.14 -4.28 -9.88
C SER A 291 20.68 -3.86 -9.85
N ILE A 292 20.34 -2.74 -10.53
CA ILE A 292 18.96 -2.24 -10.66
C ILE A 292 18.05 -3.29 -11.32
N LEU A 293 18.48 -3.87 -12.44
CA LEU A 293 17.69 -4.86 -13.18
C LEU A 293 17.50 -6.15 -12.39
N ALA A 294 18.56 -6.67 -11.77
CA ALA A 294 18.53 -7.89 -10.98
C ALA A 294 17.62 -7.75 -9.75
N PHE A 295 17.74 -6.64 -9.03
CA PHE A 295 16.83 -6.33 -7.91
C PHE A 295 15.38 -6.23 -8.38
N ASN A 296 15.14 -5.50 -9.47
CA ASN A 296 13.80 -5.31 -10.00
C ASN A 296 13.13 -6.64 -10.34
N GLU A 297 13.81 -7.54 -11.03
CA GLU A 297 13.27 -8.85 -11.39
C GLU A 297 12.90 -9.67 -10.15
N ARG A 298 13.80 -9.74 -9.16
CA ARG A 298 13.54 -10.46 -7.90
C ARG A 298 12.32 -9.89 -7.18
N MET A 299 12.23 -8.56 -7.04
CA MET A 299 11.18 -7.91 -6.26
C MET A 299 9.82 -7.92 -6.96
N LEU A 300 9.78 -7.77 -8.29
CA LEU A 300 8.54 -7.94 -9.06
C LEU A 300 7.91 -9.32 -8.81
N ASN A 301 8.74 -10.37 -8.86
CA ASN A 301 8.27 -11.74 -8.66
C ASN A 301 7.75 -11.95 -7.22
N LYS A 302 8.45 -11.43 -6.20
CA LYS A 302 8.02 -11.53 -4.81
C LYS A 302 6.71 -10.77 -4.57
N VAL A 303 6.58 -9.54 -5.05
CA VAL A 303 5.35 -8.75 -4.85
C VAL A 303 4.17 -9.35 -5.60
N ARG A 304 4.37 -9.88 -6.81
CA ARG A 304 3.33 -10.62 -7.54
C ARG A 304 2.85 -11.86 -6.79
N ALA A 305 3.75 -12.57 -6.12
CA ALA A 305 3.38 -13.73 -5.32
C ALA A 305 2.51 -13.35 -4.11
N PHE A 306 2.75 -12.18 -3.50
CA PHE A 306 1.95 -11.69 -2.37
C PHE A 306 0.59 -11.12 -2.80
N SER A 307 0.49 -10.56 -4.00
CA SER A 307 -0.73 -9.89 -4.49
C SER A 307 -1.00 -10.22 -5.95
N PRO A 308 -1.34 -11.50 -6.28
CA PRO A 308 -1.35 -11.99 -7.65
C PRO A 308 -2.44 -11.38 -8.55
N ARG A 309 -3.45 -10.72 -7.97
CA ARG A 309 -4.53 -10.09 -8.74
C ARG A 309 -4.28 -8.62 -9.07
N ASN A 310 -3.34 -7.97 -8.43
CA ASN A 310 -3.00 -6.59 -8.73
C ASN A 310 -1.83 -6.51 -9.70
N LEU A 311 -1.84 -5.53 -10.59
CA LEU A 311 -0.70 -5.24 -11.44
C LEU A 311 0.52 -4.84 -10.61
N VAL A 312 1.71 -5.22 -11.06
CA VAL A 312 2.98 -4.80 -10.46
C VAL A 312 3.84 -4.16 -11.53
N VAL A 313 4.30 -2.94 -11.27
CA VAL A 313 4.98 -2.08 -12.25
C VAL A 313 6.17 -1.33 -11.61
N ASN A 314 6.95 -0.69 -12.45
CA ASN A 314 7.87 0.38 -12.07
C ASN A 314 7.64 1.61 -12.94
N SER A 315 8.21 2.75 -12.55
CA SER A 315 8.33 3.92 -13.40
C SER A 315 9.78 4.23 -13.73
N LEU A 316 9.98 4.90 -14.86
CA LEU A 316 11.27 5.39 -15.32
C LEU A 316 11.26 6.92 -15.33
N GLY A 317 12.35 7.55 -14.88
CA GLY A 317 12.49 9.00 -14.86
C GLY A 317 12.97 9.57 -16.20
N SER A 318 13.67 8.76 -17.00
CA SER A 318 14.10 9.09 -18.37
C SER A 318 14.27 7.83 -19.20
N TYR A 319 14.29 8.00 -20.53
CA TYR A 319 14.54 6.89 -21.46
C TYR A 319 16.03 6.66 -21.75
N ASP A 320 16.89 7.59 -21.32
CA ASP A 320 18.32 7.64 -21.68
C ASP A 320 19.27 7.01 -20.65
N ARG A 321 18.74 6.26 -19.68
CA ARG A 321 19.54 5.59 -18.64
C ARG A 321 19.25 4.12 -18.53
#